data_176da4fd97dc0c2c661f96a3419cd0a8
#
_entry.id   176da4fd97dc0c2c661f96a3419cd0a8
#
_cell.length_a   1.000
_cell.length_b   1.000
_cell.length_c   1.000
_cell.angle_alpha   90.00
_cell.angle_beta   90.00
_cell.angle_gamma   90.00
#
_symmetry.space_group_name_H-M   'P 1'
#
loop_
_entity.id
_entity.type
_entity.pdbx_description
1 polymer ?
#
loop_
_entity_poly.entity_id
_entity_poly.type
_entity_poly.pdbx_seq_one_letter_code
_entity_poly.pdbx_strand_id
1 'polypeptide(L)'
;MALSALLELSEKEYDAFASVHPYANFLNSIYSGRKFALLGWDVHYVGICRDGEMAAATLLVSVKLHGSYRYFYAPRGFLLDYADHELLQAMCQGVKQFAKERSGLYLKIDPYVTYQEHDQDGKVVEDGFCNQKIVDDLQSCGFAHQGFTRGYDMANQCRWMSVLDLRNKDEETLFQRFDAQTRWAIRRAQRNQIKLTQAGPEKLPDFMRIIDHTAARRGFDTQDETYYRELFQAYGSQVKLILAEMDLSAYQRALRKEQMQKQTELSEIQGYSCKRARHQKMLREELDQLQQKLREVRQLELYAQEGKVLMGGGIFICYGQEMIYLAGGTYGRFLHFHPAYAMQWHMIRAAKHAGMRGCAPIISTASADRLRKIRMVMAYLPSSAVFMRMSSNCWETF
;
A
#
# COMPACT_ATOMS: atom_id res chain seq x y z
N MET A 1 30.39 -11.79 -22.01
CA MET A 1 29.54 -10.56 -22.04
C MET A 1 30.16 -9.55 -21.07
N ALA A 2 30.51 -8.34 -21.56
CA ALA A 2 31.25 -7.38 -20.75
C ALA A 2 30.31 -6.51 -19.93
N LEU A 3 30.52 -6.43 -18.61
CA LEU A 3 29.87 -5.47 -17.73
C LEU A 3 30.61 -4.12 -17.79
N SER A 4 29.87 -3.02 -17.83
CA SER A 4 30.45 -1.68 -17.65
C SER A 4 30.86 -1.44 -16.20
N ALA A 5 31.67 -0.40 -15.96
CA ALA A 5 31.76 0.20 -14.63
C ALA A 5 30.37 0.79 -14.23
N LEU A 6 30.22 1.14 -12.94
CA LEU A 6 29.02 1.85 -12.48
C LEU A 6 28.96 3.23 -13.14
N LEU A 7 27.84 3.53 -13.76
CA LEU A 7 27.55 4.77 -14.47
C LEU A 7 26.57 5.62 -13.65
N GLU A 8 26.75 6.94 -13.66
CA GLU A 8 25.68 7.86 -13.23
C GLU A 8 24.69 8.02 -14.39
N LEU A 9 23.40 7.92 -14.07
CA LEU A 9 22.30 7.95 -15.03
C LEU A 9 21.51 9.26 -14.88
N SER A 10 20.97 9.73 -15.98
CA SER A 10 19.92 10.74 -15.91
C SER A 10 18.63 10.14 -15.30
N GLU A 11 17.77 10.99 -14.75
CA GLU A 11 16.45 10.58 -14.24
C GLU A 11 15.64 9.83 -15.31
N LYS A 12 15.74 10.27 -16.58
CA LYS A 12 15.03 9.65 -17.70
C LYS A 12 15.54 8.24 -18.02
N GLU A 13 16.85 8.04 -18.03
CA GLU A 13 17.47 6.73 -18.28
C GLU A 13 17.13 5.75 -17.16
N TYR A 14 17.20 6.22 -15.92
CA TYR A 14 16.82 5.43 -14.76
C TYR A 14 15.35 5.03 -14.79
N ASP A 15 14.42 5.97 -15.03
CA ASP A 15 12.99 5.70 -15.04
C ASP A 15 12.57 4.75 -16.16
N ALA A 16 13.22 4.85 -17.32
CA ALA A 16 12.97 3.94 -18.45
C ALA A 16 13.26 2.47 -18.08
N PHE A 17 14.27 2.22 -17.24
CA PHE A 17 14.60 0.89 -16.74
C PHE A 17 13.78 0.53 -15.50
N ALA A 18 13.72 1.42 -14.51
CA ALA A 18 13.15 1.14 -13.20
C ALA A 18 11.64 0.91 -13.25
N SER A 19 10.89 1.69 -14.05
CA SER A 19 9.42 1.61 -14.08
C SER A 19 8.87 0.30 -14.64
N VAL A 20 9.63 -0.40 -15.45
CA VAL A 20 9.24 -1.69 -16.07
C VAL A 20 9.88 -2.90 -15.41
N HIS A 21 10.86 -2.68 -14.51
CA HIS A 21 11.59 -3.76 -13.84
C HIS A 21 10.65 -4.60 -12.95
N PRO A 22 10.83 -5.93 -12.84
CA PRO A 22 10.01 -6.80 -11.99
C PRO A 22 9.97 -6.39 -10.51
N TYR A 23 11.05 -5.76 -10.01
CA TYR A 23 11.18 -5.24 -8.65
C TYR A 23 10.91 -3.74 -8.55
N ALA A 24 10.22 -3.15 -9.53
CA ALA A 24 9.78 -1.77 -9.47
C ALA A 24 8.88 -1.54 -8.25
N ASN A 25 9.19 -0.52 -7.46
CA ASN A 25 8.42 -0.13 -6.29
C ASN A 25 8.39 1.40 -6.19
N PHE A 26 7.34 1.97 -5.64
CA PHE A 26 7.26 3.42 -5.51
C PHE A 26 8.45 4.04 -4.75
N LEU A 27 9.07 3.31 -3.81
CA LEU A 27 10.21 3.78 -3.03
C LEU A 27 11.52 3.79 -3.82
N ASN A 28 11.66 2.98 -4.87
CA ASN A 28 12.82 3.04 -5.76
C ASN A 28 12.53 3.81 -7.06
N SER A 29 11.48 4.62 -7.10
CA SER A 29 11.08 5.43 -8.25
C SER A 29 11.81 6.77 -8.30
N ILE A 30 11.78 7.43 -9.46
CA ILE A 30 12.23 8.82 -9.60
C ILE A 30 11.44 9.76 -8.68
N TYR A 31 10.17 9.47 -8.43
CA TYR A 31 9.32 10.24 -7.53
C TYR A 31 9.80 10.16 -6.09
N SER A 32 10.29 9.00 -5.66
CA SER A 32 10.95 8.84 -4.36
C SER A 32 12.23 9.67 -4.29
N GLY A 33 13.05 9.65 -5.34
CA GLY A 33 14.22 10.51 -5.45
C GLY A 33 13.86 11.98 -5.27
N ARG A 34 12.83 12.47 -5.97
CA ARG A 34 12.33 13.84 -5.83
C ARG A 34 11.86 14.15 -4.40
N LYS A 35 11.18 13.19 -3.74
CA LYS A 35 10.79 13.36 -2.34
C LYS A 35 12.00 13.45 -1.41
N PHE A 36 13.01 12.61 -1.60
CA PHE A 36 14.26 12.70 -0.83
C PHE A 36 14.97 14.04 -1.06
N ALA A 37 14.97 14.56 -2.29
CA ALA A 37 15.54 15.87 -2.59
C ALA A 37 14.80 17.01 -1.85
N LEU A 38 13.45 16.97 -1.74
CA LEU A 38 12.67 17.92 -0.92
C LEU A 38 13.08 17.87 0.56
N LEU A 39 13.48 16.70 1.06
CA LEU A 39 13.98 16.50 2.42
C LEU A 39 15.47 16.87 2.60
N GLY A 40 16.12 17.42 1.56
CA GLY A 40 17.52 17.84 1.61
C GLY A 40 18.54 16.72 1.46
N TRP A 41 18.14 15.56 0.94
CA TRP A 41 19.06 14.48 0.60
C TRP A 41 19.63 14.69 -0.81
N ASP A 42 20.88 14.31 -1.01
CA ASP A 42 21.44 14.20 -2.36
C ASP A 42 20.92 12.92 -3.02
N VAL A 43 20.58 13.03 -4.30
CA VAL A 43 19.96 11.95 -5.08
C VAL A 43 20.84 11.58 -6.25
N HIS A 44 21.11 10.31 -6.40
CA HIS A 44 21.88 9.75 -7.49
C HIS A 44 21.12 8.57 -8.10
N TYR A 45 21.12 8.50 -9.41
CA TYR A 45 20.68 7.33 -10.16
C TYR A 45 21.93 6.69 -10.75
N VAL A 46 22.14 5.41 -10.43
CA VAL A 46 23.34 4.70 -10.89
C VAL A 46 22.98 3.34 -11.47
N GLY A 47 23.76 2.86 -12.42
CA GLY A 47 23.49 1.59 -13.08
C GLY A 47 24.70 0.97 -13.74
N ILE A 48 24.53 -0.26 -14.21
CA ILE A 48 25.51 -1.06 -14.94
C ILE A 48 24.87 -1.55 -16.22
N CYS A 49 25.60 -1.41 -17.34
CA CYS A 49 25.22 -1.98 -18.61
C CYS A 49 25.96 -3.29 -18.86
N ARG A 50 25.30 -4.22 -19.57
CA ARG A 50 25.91 -5.42 -20.14
C ARG A 50 25.78 -5.34 -21.66
N ASP A 51 26.90 -5.41 -22.35
CA ASP A 51 26.94 -5.30 -23.82
C ASP A 51 26.19 -4.07 -24.38
N GLY A 52 26.20 -2.96 -23.64
CA GLY A 52 25.57 -1.69 -24.02
C GLY A 52 24.12 -1.52 -23.56
N GLU A 53 23.47 -2.55 -23.03
CA GLU A 53 22.11 -2.46 -22.50
C GLU A 53 22.09 -2.39 -20.97
N MET A 54 21.15 -1.63 -20.39
CA MET A 54 21.00 -1.50 -18.94
C MET A 54 20.62 -2.86 -18.33
N ALA A 55 21.46 -3.37 -17.44
CA ALA A 55 21.28 -4.66 -16.77
C ALA A 55 20.95 -4.51 -15.28
N ALA A 56 21.48 -3.46 -14.64
CA ALA A 56 21.19 -3.16 -13.24
C ALA A 56 21.10 -1.65 -13.02
N ALA A 57 20.23 -1.22 -12.10
CA ALA A 57 20.19 0.18 -11.67
C ALA A 57 19.72 0.31 -10.22
N THR A 58 19.97 1.45 -9.59
CA THR A 58 19.39 1.79 -8.30
C THR A 58 19.26 3.30 -8.12
N LEU A 59 18.19 3.71 -7.43
CA LEU A 59 18.13 5.00 -6.75
C LEU A 59 19.05 4.91 -5.53
N LEU A 60 19.98 5.83 -5.41
CA LEU A 60 20.89 5.95 -4.28
C LEU A 60 20.78 7.35 -3.69
N VAL A 61 20.35 7.45 -2.46
CA VAL A 61 20.21 8.72 -1.74
C VAL A 61 21.25 8.83 -0.63
N SER A 62 21.68 10.05 -0.32
CA SER A 62 22.64 10.24 0.74
C SER A 62 22.41 11.51 1.54
N VAL A 63 22.77 11.47 2.82
CA VAL A 63 22.68 12.61 3.73
C VAL A 63 23.96 12.72 4.56
N LYS A 64 24.36 13.94 4.89
CA LYS A 64 25.50 14.19 5.80
C LYS A 64 25.14 13.73 7.22
N LEU A 65 26.08 13.03 7.87
CA LEU A 65 25.98 12.63 9.27
C LEU A 65 26.74 13.60 10.17
N HIS A 66 28.07 13.50 10.16
CA HIS A 66 28.97 14.33 10.95
C HIS A 66 30.25 14.63 10.15
N GLY A 67 30.69 15.89 10.16
CA GLY A 67 31.84 16.32 9.37
C GLY A 67 31.60 16.11 7.87
N SER A 68 32.54 15.39 7.22
CA SER A 68 32.43 15.03 5.80
C SER A 68 31.72 13.69 5.56
N TYR A 69 31.44 12.92 6.60
CA TYR A 69 30.87 11.57 6.45
C TYR A 69 29.40 11.60 6.05
N ARG A 70 29.04 10.62 5.21
CA ARG A 70 27.69 10.48 4.66
C ARG A 70 27.11 9.10 4.94
N TYR A 71 25.81 9.07 5.12
CA TYR A 71 24.97 7.88 5.09
C TYR A 71 24.36 7.73 3.71
N PHE A 72 24.44 6.53 3.14
CA PHE A 72 23.83 6.18 1.86
C PHE A 72 22.69 5.17 2.05
N TYR A 73 21.64 5.33 1.27
CA TYR A 73 20.51 4.42 1.27
C TYR A 73 20.01 4.17 -0.15
N ALA A 74 19.81 2.90 -0.51
CA ALA A 74 19.18 2.48 -1.74
C ALA A 74 17.80 1.89 -1.42
N PRO A 75 16.74 2.71 -1.39
CA PRO A 75 15.40 2.27 -1.02
C PRO A 75 14.88 1.23 -2.02
N ARG A 76 14.48 0.07 -1.50
CA ARG A 76 14.01 -1.07 -2.31
C ARG A 76 14.92 -1.48 -3.46
N GLY A 77 16.19 -1.05 -3.41
CA GLY A 77 17.22 -1.42 -4.41
C GLY A 77 17.94 -2.71 -4.01
N PHE A 78 18.65 -3.34 -4.92
CA PHE A 78 18.93 -2.94 -6.29
C PHE A 78 17.89 -3.50 -7.27
N LEU A 79 17.74 -2.87 -8.43
CA LEU A 79 16.95 -3.37 -9.55
C LEU A 79 17.89 -4.17 -10.48
N LEU A 80 17.92 -5.47 -10.31
CA LEU A 80 18.72 -6.42 -11.10
C LEU A 80 18.16 -7.84 -10.95
N ASP A 81 18.62 -8.75 -11.80
CA ASP A 81 18.39 -10.18 -11.58
C ASP A 81 19.34 -10.70 -10.48
N TYR A 82 18.79 -10.99 -9.30
CA TYR A 82 19.58 -11.51 -8.17
C TYR A 82 20.12 -12.93 -8.37
N ALA A 83 19.68 -13.65 -9.40
CA ALA A 83 20.28 -14.93 -9.77
C ALA A 83 21.59 -14.76 -10.57
N ASP A 84 21.83 -13.56 -11.10
CA ASP A 84 23.05 -13.20 -11.82
C ASP A 84 24.13 -12.71 -10.84
N HIS A 85 24.94 -13.64 -10.35
CA HIS A 85 25.95 -13.37 -9.33
C HIS A 85 27.04 -12.39 -9.78
N GLU A 86 27.45 -12.46 -11.06
CA GLU A 86 28.45 -11.55 -11.60
C GLU A 86 27.93 -10.10 -11.58
N LEU A 87 26.71 -9.89 -12.03
CA LEU A 87 26.05 -8.59 -12.04
C LEU A 87 25.83 -8.06 -10.62
N LEU A 88 25.38 -8.92 -9.68
CA LEU A 88 25.21 -8.56 -8.28
C LEU A 88 26.54 -8.12 -7.64
N GLN A 89 27.64 -8.86 -7.86
CA GLN A 89 28.96 -8.50 -7.36
C GLN A 89 29.45 -7.19 -7.95
N ALA A 90 29.31 -7.00 -9.26
CA ALA A 90 29.69 -5.75 -9.93
C ALA A 90 28.91 -4.56 -9.38
N MET A 91 27.58 -4.71 -9.18
CA MET A 91 26.73 -3.67 -8.60
C MET A 91 27.12 -3.32 -7.16
N CYS A 92 27.35 -4.33 -6.32
CA CYS A 92 27.81 -4.14 -4.94
C CYS A 92 29.14 -3.41 -4.86
N GLN A 93 30.12 -3.81 -5.69
CA GLN A 93 31.44 -3.19 -5.75
C GLN A 93 31.37 -1.74 -6.27
N GLY A 94 30.60 -1.53 -7.35
CA GLY A 94 30.42 -0.21 -7.94
C GLY A 94 29.79 0.78 -6.96
N VAL A 95 28.68 0.41 -6.31
CA VAL A 95 28.01 1.30 -5.34
C VAL A 95 28.88 1.53 -4.09
N LYS A 96 29.63 0.52 -3.64
CA LYS A 96 30.60 0.67 -2.55
C LYS A 96 31.70 1.68 -2.91
N GLN A 97 32.25 1.60 -4.10
CA GLN A 97 33.26 2.51 -4.57
C GLN A 97 32.70 3.94 -4.73
N PHE A 98 31.55 4.06 -5.37
CA PHE A 98 30.83 5.32 -5.54
C PHE A 98 30.59 6.06 -4.20
N ALA A 99 30.15 5.31 -3.19
CA ALA A 99 29.91 5.87 -1.87
C ALA A 99 31.20 6.24 -1.15
N LYS A 100 32.29 5.42 -1.27
CA LYS A 100 33.60 5.73 -0.69
C LYS A 100 34.18 7.04 -1.24
N GLU A 101 34.10 7.26 -2.53
CA GLU A 101 34.57 8.49 -3.19
C GLU A 101 33.83 9.73 -2.69
N ARG A 102 32.66 9.56 -2.13
CA ARG A 102 31.80 10.61 -1.56
C ARG A 102 31.75 10.59 -0.02
N SER A 103 32.81 10.08 0.62
CA SER A 103 32.94 9.99 2.08
C SER A 103 31.83 9.19 2.75
N GLY A 104 31.29 8.15 2.08
CA GLY A 104 30.28 7.26 2.62
C GLY A 104 30.81 6.43 3.79
N LEU A 105 30.10 6.46 4.91
CA LEU A 105 30.42 5.66 6.10
C LEU A 105 29.61 4.36 6.11
N TYR A 106 28.33 4.45 5.75
CA TYR A 106 27.39 3.34 5.69
C TYR A 106 26.59 3.37 4.40
N LEU A 107 26.29 2.19 3.88
CA LEU A 107 25.29 1.96 2.85
C LEU A 107 24.21 1.01 3.37
N LYS A 108 22.97 1.44 3.36
CA LYS A 108 21.79 0.63 3.62
C LYS A 108 21.11 0.23 2.32
N ILE A 109 20.68 -1.02 2.23
CA ILE A 109 19.78 -1.50 1.17
C ILE A 109 18.63 -2.30 1.80
N ASP A 110 17.49 -2.34 1.15
CA ASP A 110 16.32 -3.14 1.54
C ASP A 110 15.59 -3.69 0.31
N PRO A 111 16.20 -4.67 -0.40
CA PRO A 111 15.70 -5.18 -1.68
C PRO A 111 14.23 -5.56 -1.67
N TYR A 112 13.50 -5.17 -2.74
CA TYR A 112 12.09 -5.53 -2.92
C TYR A 112 11.97 -6.90 -3.59
N VAL A 113 12.51 -7.92 -2.94
CA VAL A 113 12.51 -9.31 -3.40
C VAL A 113 11.72 -10.16 -2.43
N THR A 114 10.85 -11.00 -2.94
CA THR A 114 10.11 -11.96 -2.11
C THR A 114 11.09 -12.94 -1.46
N TYR A 115 11.03 -13.08 -0.13
CA TYR A 115 11.96 -13.93 0.60
C TYR A 115 11.49 -15.38 0.68
N GLN A 116 10.25 -15.60 1.11
CA GLN A 116 9.73 -16.93 1.36
C GLN A 116 8.21 -16.96 1.15
N GLU A 117 7.71 -18.10 0.68
CA GLU A 117 6.28 -18.30 0.52
C GLU A 117 5.62 -18.67 1.85
N HIS A 118 4.49 -18.02 2.12
CA HIS A 118 3.66 -18.27 3.29
C HIS A 118 2.21 -18.48 2.87
N ASP A 119 1.51 -19.30 3.62
CA ASP A 119 0.07 -19.49 3.44
C ASP A 119 -0.75 -18.30 4.01
N GLN A 120 -2.07 -18.42 3.91
CA GLN A 120 -3.00 -17.39 4.41
C GLN A 120 -2.95 -17.18 5.94
N ASP A 121 -2.43 -18.15 6.68
CA ASP A 121 -2.28 -18.12 8.14
C ASP A 121 -0.88 -17.65 8.57
N GLY A 122 -0.01 -17.32 7.58
CA GLY A 122 1.36 -16.87 7.81
C GLY A 122 2.34 -18.00 8.12
N LYS A 123 1.98 -19.26 7.87
CA LYS A 123 2.88 -20.40 7.99
C LYS A 123 3.69 -20.59 6.73
N VAL A 124 4.92 -21.01 6.87
CA VAL A 124 5.78 -21.36 5.73
C VAL A 124 5.15 -22.50 4.94
N VAL A 125 5.07 -22.32 3.61
CA VAL A 125 4.66 -23.40 2.71
C VAL A 125 5.85 -24.35 2.54
N GLU A 126 5.65 -25.64 2.85
CA GLU A 126 6.74 -26.63 2.95
C GLU A 126 7.51 -26.78 1.63
N ASP A 127 6.79 -26.82 0.51
CA ASP A 127 7.37 -26.90 -0.84
C ASP A 127 7.40 -25.52 -1.56
N GLY A 128 7.21 -24.44 -0.81
CA GLY A 128 7.24 -23.07 -1.33
C GLY A 128 8.67 -22.59 -1.59
N PHE A 129 8.79 -21.53 -2.38
CA PHE A 129 10.11 -20.96 -2.65
C PHE A 129 10.72 -20.30 -1.39
N CYS A 130 12.05 -20.34 -1.31
CA CYS A 130 12.86 -19.65 -0.31
C CYS A 130 14.07 -19.00 -0.99
N ASN A 131 14.19 -17.69 -0.88
CA ASN A 131 15.26 -16.90 -1.46
C ASN A 131 16.38 -16.58 -0.44
N GLN A 132 16.66 -17.50 0.50
CA GLN A 132 17.76 -17.35 1.45
C GLN A 132 19.10 -17.10 0.75
N LYS A 133 19.32 -17.74 -0.41
CA LYS A 133 20.52 -17.55 -1.23
C LYS A 133 20.81 -16.10 -1.57
N ILE A 134 19.79 -15.25 -1.79
CA ILE A 134 20.00 -13.83 -2.07
C ILE A 134 20.61 -13.12 -0.84
N VAL A 135 20.18 -13.51 0.37
CA VAL A 135 20.77 -12.98 1.62
C VAL A 135 22.23 -13.39 1.72
N ASP A 136 22.54 -14.67 1.45
CA ASP A 136 23.90 -15.23 1.53
C ASP A 136 24.81 -14.57 0.48
N ASP A 137 24.31 -14.34 -0.73
CA ASP A 137 25.06 -13.67 -1.82
C ASP A 137 25.36 -12.20 -1.46
N LEU A 138 24.39 -11.46 -0.90
CA LEU A 138 24.61 -10.10 -0.40
C LEU A 138 25.59 -10.07 0.76
N GLN A 139 25.56 -11.06 1.67
CA GLN A 139 26.55 -11.17 2.74
C GLN A 139 27.95 -11.43 2.18
N SER A 140 28.09 -12.25 1.13
CA SER A 140 29.37 -12.47 0.44
C SER A 140 29.92 -11.20 -0.21
N CYS A 141 29.05 -10.27 -0.62
CA CYS A 141 29.41 -8.93 -1.09
C CYS A 141 29.80 -7.96 0.03
N GLY A 142 29.78 -8.41 1.30
CA GLY A 142 30.17 -7.62 2.48
C GLY A 142 29.04 -6.85 3.15
N PHE A 143 27.79 -7.16 2.86
CA PHE A 143 26.66 -6.64 3.61
C PHE A 143 26.41 -7.44 4.89
N ALA A 144 26.03 -6.78 5.97
CA ALA A 144 25.61 -7.42 7.22
C ALA A 144 24.07 -7.42 7.31
N HIS A 145 23.47 -8.60 7.33
CA HIS A 145 22.04 -8.75 7.50
C HIS A 145 21.63 -8.46 8.94
N GLN A 146 20.69 -7.54 9.15
CA GLN A 146 20.27 -7.06 10.48
C GLN A 146 19.21 -7.95 11.18
N GLY A 147 18.94 -9.13 10.61
CA GLY A 147 17.90 -10.03 11.12
C GLY A 147 16.51 -9.65 10.63
N PHE A 148 15.54 -10.41 11.08
CA PHE A 148 14.15 -10.24 10.67
C PHE A 148 13.36 -9.53 11.77
N THR A 149 12.97 -8.28 11.52
CA THR A 149 12.12 -7.51 12.44
C THR A 149 10.73 -8.15 12.57
N ARG A 150 10.18 -8.11 13.80
CA ARG A 150 8.79 -8.49 14.08
C ARG A 150 8.00 -7.22 14.37
N GLY A 151 6.83 -7.10 13.76
CA GLY A 151 5.98 -5.94 13.98
C GLY A 151 6.33 -4.74 13.09
N TYR A 152 5.74 -3.60 13.43
CA TYR A 152 5.99 -2.33 12.77
C TYR A 152 7.23 -1.67 13.38
N ASP A 153 8.11 -1.18 12.51
CA ASP A 153 9.33 -0.48 12.88
C ASP A 153 9.45 0.79 12.04
N MET A 154 9.49 1.94 12.70
CA MET A 154 9.60 3.25 12.02
C MET A 154 10.95 3.43 11.30
N ALA A 155 12.00 2.72 11.72
CA ALA A 155 13.33 2.81 11.10
C ALA A 155 13.45 1.96 9.82
N ASN A 156 12.50 1.05 9.58
CA ASN A 156 12.56 0.10 8.49
C ASN A 156 11.26 0.07 7.69
N GLN A 157 11.36 -0.25 6.40
CA GLN A 157 10.20 -0.45 5.55
C GLN A 157 9.43 -1.73 5.95
N CYS A 158 8.13 -1.77 5.66
CA CYS A 158 7.28 -2.94 5.94
C CYS A 158 7.87 -4.19 5.30
N ARG A 159 8.11 -5.21 6.14
CA ARG A 159 8.57 -6.54 5.71
C ARG A 159 7.43 -7.39 5.20
N TRP A 160 6.32 -7.40 5.92
CA TRP A 160 5.15 -8.21 5.60
C TRP A 160 4.14 -7.37 4.85
N MET A 161 3.81 -7.78 3.64
CA MET A 161 2.81 -7.12 2.81
C MET A 161 1.83 -8.16 2.30
N SER A 162 0.53 -7.86 2.34
CA SER A 162 -0.46 -8.65 1.64
C SER A 162 -0.57 -8.12 0.21
N VAL A 163 -0.40 -9.00 -0.77
CA VAL A 163 -0.50 -8.64 -2.18
C VAL A 163 -1.65 -9.42 -2.82
N LEU A 164 -2.57 -8.71 -3.45
CA LEU A 164 -3.60 -9.31 -4.30
C LEU A 164 -3.10 -9.38 -5.73
N ASP A 165 -2.86 -10.59 -6.22
CA ASP A 165 -2.47 -10.82 -7.61
C ASP A 165 -3.68 -10.63 -8.54
N LEU A 166 -3.57 -9.66 -9.46
CA LEU A 166 -4.61 -9.29 -10.42
C LEU A 166 -4.45 -9.96 -11.79
N ARG A 167 -3.34 -10.66 -12.04
CA ARG A 167 -3.04 -11.26 -13.34
C ARG A 167 -4.06 -12.33 -13.72
N ASN A 168 -4.46 -12.34 -14.98
CA ASN A 168 -5.32 -13.39 -15.57
C ASN A 168 -6.64 -13.62 -14.78
N LYS A 169 -7.19 -12.60 -14.15
CA LYS A 169 -8.44 -12.65 -13.39
C LYS A 169 -9.31 -11.47 -13.80
N ASP A 170 -10.58 -11.71 -14.10
CA ASP A 170 -11.57 -10.66 -14.25
C ASP A 170 -12.10 -10.17 -12.90
N GLU A 171 -12.90 -9.10 -12.91
CA GLU A 171 -13.46 -8.52 -11.70
C GLU A 171 -14.34 -9.50 -10.92
N GLU A 172 -15.14 -10.30 -11.62
CA GLU A 172 -16.03 -11.27 -10.98
C GLU A 172 -15.23 -12.37 -10.29
N THR A 173 -14.19 -12.90 -10.95
CA THR A 173 -13.28 -13.88 -10.35
C THR A 173 -12.59 -13.33 -9.12
N LEU A 174 -12.11 -12.07 -9.16
CA LEU A 174 -11.49 -11.41 -8.01
C LEU A 174 -12.51 -11.25 -6.87
N PHE A 175 -13.73 -10.82 -7.18
CA PHE A 175 -14.79 -10.63 -6.19
C PHE A 175 -15.20 -11.95 -5.53
N GLN A 176 -15.33 -13.03 -6.30
CA GLN A 176 -15.73 -14.34 -5.77
C GLN A 176 -14.65 -14.98 -4.88
N ARG A 177 -13.39 -14.61 -5.06
CA ARG A 177 -12.28 -15.08 -4.21
C ARG A 177 -12.26 -14.46 -2.82
N PHE A 178 -12.96 -13.34 -2.60
CA PHE A 178 -13.12 -12.81 -1.26
C PHE A 178 -14.00 -13.73 -0.41
N ASP A 179 -13.77 -13.72 0.89
CA ASP A 179 -14.66 -14.38 1.83
C ASP A 179 -16.08 -13.77 1.80
N ALA A 180 -17.06 -14.53 2.30
CA ALA A 180 -18.46 -14.14 2.28
C ALA A 180 -18.71 -12.81 3.02
N GLN A 181 -17.98 -12.56 4.11
CA GLN A 181 -18.13 -11.35 4.91
C GLN A 181 -17.60 -10.11 4.14
N THR A 182 -16.46 -10.24 3.45
CA THR A 182 -15.91 -9.18 2.60
C THR A 182 -16.87 -8.85 1.45
N ARG A 183 -17.39 -9.87 0.73
CA ARG A 183 -18.37 -9.66 -0.34
C ARG A 183 -19.64 -8.98 0.17
N TRP A 184 -20.11 -9.41 1.34
CA TRP A 184 -21.27 -8.81 1.98
C TRP A 184 -21.01 -7.33 2.35
N ALA A 185 -19.85 -7.02 2.93
CA ALA A 185 -19.48 -5.67 3.31
C ALA A 185 -19.39 -4.73 2.10
N ILE A 186 -18.79 -5.18 0.99
CA ILE A 186 -18.74 -4.42 -0.27
C ILE A 186 -20.16 -4.12 -0.78
N ARG A 187 -21.00 -5.14 -0.89
CA ARG A 187 -22.40 -4.97 -1.35
C ARG A 187 -23.21 -4.07 -0.40
N ARG A 188 -22.94 -4.17 0.91
CA ARG A 188 -23.58 -3.32 1.92
C ARG A 188 -23.20 -1.85 1.73
N ALA A 189 -21.91 -1.56 1.53
CA ALA A 189 -21.43 -0.21 1.28
C ALA A 189 -22.05 0.41 0.02
N GLN A 190 -22.20 -0.37 -1.06
CA GLN A 190 -22.89 0.07 -2.29
C GLN A 190 -24.35 0.42 -2.03
N ARG A 191 -25.08 -0.42 -1.30
CA ARG A 191 -26.50 -0.14 -0.91
C ARG A 191 -26.62 1.09 -0.02
N ASN A 192 -25.63 1.38 0.80
CA ASN A 192 -25.58 2.57 1.64
C ASN A 192 -25.23 3.86 0.87
N GLN A 193 -25.18 3.82 -0.46
CA GLN A 193 -24.91 4.98 -1.33
C GLN A 193 -23.58 5.68 -1.03
N ILE A 194 -22.58 4.92 -0.60
CA ILE A 194 -21.22 5.45 -0.41
C ILE A 194 -20.64 5.79 -1.77
N LYS A 195 -20.30 7.05 -1.96
CA LYS A 195 -19.61 7.58 -3.12
C LYS A 195 -18.13 7.70 -2.81
N LEU A 196 -17.31 7.39 -3.80
CA LEU A 196 -15.86 7.49 -3.71
C LEU A 196 -15.41 8.58 -4.67
N THR A 197 -14.71 9.56 -4.13
CA THR A 197 -14.25 10.73 -4.86
C THR A 197 -12.73 10.79 -4.79
N GLN A 198 -12.07 10.88 -5.94
CA GLN A 198 -10.65 11.21 -5.96
C GLN A 198 -10.50 12.72 -5.72
N ALA A 199 -9.68 13.06 -4.73
CA ALA A 199 -9.42 14.44 -4.31
C ALA A 199 -7.94 14.79 -4.51
N GLY A 200 -7.67 16.09 -4.57
CA GLY A 200 -6.31 16.62 -4.60
C GLY A 200 -5.76 16.95 -3.21
N PRO A 201 -4.55 17.58 -3.17
CA PRO A 201 -3.89 17.93 -1.91
C PRO A 201 -4.64 18.98 -1.08
N GLU A 202 -5.59 19.72 -1.67
CA GLU A 202 -6.46 20.66 -0.96
C GLU A 202 -7.37 19.98 0.07
N LYS A 203 -7.62 18.68 -0.10
CA LYS A 203 -8.41 17.84 0.81
C LYS A 203 -7.57 17.06 1.84
N LEU A 204 -6.26 17.33 1.93
CA LEU A 204 -5.41 16.74 2.96
C LEU A 204 -5.89 17.04 4.37
N PRO A 205 -6.37 18.24 4.73
CA PRO A 205 -6.90 18.49 6.07
C PRO A 205 -8.09 17.57 6.43
N ASP A 206 -8.94 17.23 5.46
CA ASP A 206 -10.05 16.27 5.66
C ASP A 206 -9.50 14.86 5.92
N PHE A 207 -8.49 14.44 5.14
CA PHE A 207 -7.82 13.16 5.31
C PHE A 207 -7.08 13.07 6.65
N MET A 208 -6.39 14.13 7.07
CA MET A 208 -5.69 14.17 8.36
C MET A 208 -6.64 13.92 9.52
N ARG A 209 -7.80 14.57 9.55
CA ARG A 209 -8.81 14.31 10.59
C ARG A 209 -9.26 12.85 10.65
N ILE A 210 -9.34 12.16 9.50
CA ILE A 210 -9.71 10.73 9.43
C ILE A 210 -8.59 9.86 9.97
N ILE A 211 -7.35 10.11 9.54
CA ILE A 211 -6.21 9.25 9.92
C ILE A 211 -5.86 9.43 11.38
N ASP A 212 -5.87 10.66 11.90
CA ASP A 212 -5.61 10.95 13.32
C ASP A 212 -6.66 10.29 14.23
N HIS A 213 -7.94 10.38 13.87
CA HIS A 213 -9.01 9.66 14.59
C HIS A 213 -8.80 8.14 14.55
N THR A 214 -8.30 7.62 13.42
CA THR A 214 -8.04 6.19 13.26
C THR A 214 -6.81 5.77 14.07
N ALA A 215 -5.76 6.58 14.05
CA ALA A 215 -4.53 6.38 14.82
C ALA A 215 -4.81 6.38 16.33
N ALA A 216 -5.52 7.39 16.83
CA ALA A 216 -5.93 7.45 18.24
C ALA A 216 -6.76 6.22 18.68
N ARG A 217 -7.69 5.76 17.81
CA ARG A 217 -8.52 4.58 18.10
C ARG A 217 -7.74 3.26 18.06
N ARG A 218 -6.67 3.19 17.25
CA ARG A 218 -5.89 1.97 16.99
C ARG A 218 -4.59 1.89 17.75
N GLY A 219 -4.13 3.02 18.31
CA GLY A 219 -2.87 3.12 19.08
C GLY A 219 -1.63 3.03 18.18
N PHE A 220 -1.60 3.76 17.05
CA PHE A 220 -0.40 3.88 16.22
C PHE A 220 -0.10 5.35 15.89
N ASP A 221 1.15 5.64 15.58
CA ASP A 221 1.57 6.97 15.14
C ASP A 221 1.31 7.17 13.66
N THR A 222 0.93 8.39 13.27
CA THR A 222 0.70 8.77 11.87
C THR A 222 1.71 9.81 11.42
N GLN A 223 1.90 9.91 10.10
CA GLN A 223 2.66 11.00 9.50
C GLN A 223 1.85 12.29 9.56
N ASP A 224 2.53 13.43 9.56
CA ASP A 224 1.90 14.75 9.55
C ASP A 224 1.41 15.17 8.15
N GLU A 225 0.71 16.29 8.07
CA GLU A 225 0.21 16.82 6.79
C GLU A 225 1.35 17.19 5.85
N THR A 226 2.49 17.65 6.37
CA THR A 226 3.68 18.03 5.59
C THR A 226 4.19 16.84 4.79
N TYR A 227 4.29 15.66 5.43
CA TYR A 227 4.68 14.42 4.77
C TYR A 227 3.80 14.10 3.56
N TYR A 228 2.48 14.21 3.70
CA TYR A 228 1.54 13.91 2.61
C TYR A 228 1.56 15.00 1.54
N ARG A 229 1.76 16.26 1.90
CA ARG A 229 1.90 17.36 0.94
C ARG A 229 3.14 17.21 0.07
N GLU A 230 4.28 16.86 0.67
CA GLU A 230 5.52 16.50 -0.04
C GLU A 230 5.33 15.29 -0.94
N LEU A 231 4.56 14.29 -0.48
CA LEU A 231 4.22 13.13 -1.27
C LEU A 231 3.46 13.52 -2.55
N PHE A 232 2.45 14.38 -2.45
CA PHE A 232 1.73 14.90 -3.62
C PHE A 232 2.62 15.73 -4.54
N GLN A 233 3.49 16.55 -3.96
CA GLN A 233 4.44 17.37 -4.73
C GLN A 233 5.41 16.48 -5.53
N ALA A 234 5.97 15.45 -4.92
CA ALA A 234 6.96 14.58 -5.53
C ALA A 234 6.35 13.60 -6.55
N TYR A 235 5.21 13.00 -6.22
CA TYR A 235 4.61 11.90 -7.00
C TYR A 235 3.49 12.35 -7.94
N GLY A 236 2.94 13.56 -7.77
CA GLY A 236 1.93 14.13 -8.66
C GLY A 236 0.75 13.18 -8.90
N SER A 237 0.50 12.85 -10.17
CA SER A 237 -0.62 12.01 -10.59
C SER A 237 -0.53 10.54 -10.13
N GLN A 238 0.62 10.11 -9.63
CA GLN A 238 0.80 8.74 -9.11
C GLN A 238 0.13 8.57 -7.73
N VAL A 239 -0.08 9.65 -6.98
CA VAL A 239 -0.81 9.63 -5.70
C VAL A 239 -2.30 9.81 -5.96
N LYS A 240 -3.10 8.97 -5.30
CA LYS A 240 -4.57 9.03 -5.32
C LYS A 240 -5.06 9.17 -3.89
N LEU A 241 -5.64 10.32 -3.55
CA LEU A 241 -6.42 10.48 -2.33
C LEU A 241 -7.87 10.14 -2.66
N ILE A 242 -8.40 9.11 -2.06
CA ILE A 242 -9.79 8.68 -2.21
C ILE A 242 -10.53 8.99 -0.92
N LEU A 243 -11.60 9.76 -1.02
CA LEU A 243 -12.52 10.04 0.06
C LEU A 243 -13.81 9.25 -0.12
N ALA A 244 -14.30 8.68 0.97
CA ALA A 244 -15.56 7.94 1.02
C ALA A 244 -16.61 8.81 1.71
N GLU A 245 -17.62 9.21 0.97
CA GLU A 245 -18.68 10.12 1.40
C GLU A 245 -20.05 9.47 1.21
N MET A 246 -21.00 9.78 2.09
CA MET A 246 -22.41 9.44 1.91
C MET A 246 -23.19 10.69 1.55
N ASP A 247 -23.89 10.65 0.42
CA ASP A 247 -24.90 11.65 0.05
C ASP A 247 -26.19 11.31 0.81
N LEU A 248 -26.51 12.14 1.82
CA LEU A 248 -27.66 11.89 2.70
C LEU A 248 -28.98 11.90 1.95
N SER A 249 -29.14 12.79 0.97
CA SER A 249 -30.37 12.87 0.17
C SER A 249 -30.54 11.62 -0.70
N ALA A 250 -29.46 11.13 -1.31
CA ALA A 250 -29.49 9.90 -2.09
C ALA A 250 -29.77 8.67 -1.22
N TYR A 251 -29.12 8.61 -0.05
CA TYR A 251 -29.35 7.53 0.92
C TYR A 251 -30.78 7.50 1.43
N GLN A 252 -31.33 8.66 1.82
CA GLN A 252 -32.72 8.77 2.27
C GLN A 252 -33.70 8.37 1.17
N ARG A 253 -33.48 8.81 -0.09
CA ARG A 253 -34.32 8.40 -1.22
C ARG A 253 -34.29 6.89 -1.44
N ALA A 254 -33.11 6.28 -1.36
CA ALA A 254 -32.97 4.83 -1.50
C ALA A 254 -33.73 4.06 -0.41
N LEU A 255 -33.62 4.48 0.85
CA LEU A 255 -34.35 3.88 1.97
C LEU A 255 -35.88 4.01 1.81
N ARG A 256 -36.38 5.20 1.40
CA ARG A 256 -37.81 5.41 1.16
C ARG A 256 -38.35 4.56 0.01
N LYS A 257 -37.54 4.43 -1.07
CA LYS A 257 -37.92 3.57 -2.20
C LYS A 257 -38.05 2.11 -1.75
N GLU A 258 -37.06 1.60 -1.00
CA GLU A 258 -37.09 0.23 -0.46
C GLU A 258 -38.28 0.04 0.49
N GLN A 259 -38.54 1.01 1.36
CA GLN A 259 -39.71 1.00 2.26
C GLN A 259 -41.01 0.89 1.49
N MET A 260 -41.23 1.70 0.45
CA MET A 260 -42.43 1.68 -0.37
C MET A 260 -42.59 0.32 -1.06
N GLN A 261 -41.53 -0.24 -1.63
CA GLN A 261 -41.56 -1.56 -2.27
C GLN A 261 -42.01 -2.65 -1.30
N LYS A 262 -41.45 -2.68 -0.08
CA LYS A 262 -41.84 -3.67 0.94
C LYS A 262 -43.25 -3.47 1.51
N GLN A 263 -43.71 -2.24 1.58
CA GLN A 263 -45.11 -1.95 1.95
C GLN A 263 -46.09 -2.46 0.90
N THR A 264 -45.77 -2.25 -0.39
CA THR A 264 -46.57 -2.80 -1.50
C THR A 264 -46.59 -4.32 -1.44
N GLU A 265 -45.43 -4.97 -1.32
CA GLU A 265 -45.32 -6.43 -1.22
C GLU A 265 -46.12 -6.97 -0.02
N LEU A 266 -46.04 -6.30 1.12
CA LEU A 266 -46.85 -6.67 2.30
C LEU A 266 -48.35 -6.56 2.06
N SER A 267 -48.82 -5.52 1.32
CA SER A 267 -50.23 -5.31 1.00
C SER A 267 -50.79 -6.31 -0.02
N GLU A 268 -49.95 -6.86 -0.88
CA GLU A 268 -50.33 -7.85 -1.91
C GLU A 268 -50.51 -9.28 -1.36
N ILE A 269 -50.02 -9.56 -0.14
CA ILE A 269 -50.14 -10.89 0.46
C ILE A 269 -51.59 -11.13 0.90
N GLN A 270 -52.36 -11.83 0.08
CA GLN A 270 -53.74 -12.22 0.36
C GLN A 270 -53.84 -13.66 0.86
N GLY A 271 -54.83 -13.95 1.73
CA GLY A 271 -55.15 -15.27 2.26
C GLY A 271 -54.25 -15.73 3.40
N TYR A 272 -54.64 -16.84 4.06
CA TYR A 272 -53.96 -17.35 5.27
C TYR A 272 -53.21 -18.66 5.00
N SER A 273 -51.91 -18.67 5.23
CA SER A 273 -51.10 -19.89 5.35
C SER A 273 -49.90 -19.63 6.26
N CYS A 274 -49.36 -20.65 6.94
CA CYS A 274 -48.19 -20.51 7.79
C CYS A 274 -46.98 -19.90 7.06
N LYS A 275 -46.80 -20.24 5.78
CA LYS A 275 -45.75 -19.68 4.94
C LYS A 275 -45.93 -18.17 4.71
N ARG A 276 -47.19 -17.75 4.42
CA ARG A 276 -47.55 -16.33 4.23
C ARG A 276 -47.42 -15.54 5.51
N ALA A 277 -47.86 -16.07 6.65
CA ALA A 277 -47.73 -15.43 7.96
C ALA A 277 -46.24 -15.22 8.32
N ARG A 278 -45.36 -16.20 8.03
CA ARG A 278 -43.92 -16.06 8.22
C ARG A 278 -43.33 -14.97 7.33
N HIS A 279 -43.74 -14.90 6.06
CA HIS A 279 -43.31 -13.89 5.12
C HIS A 279 -43.76 -12.48 5.53
N GLN A 280 -45.01 -12.32 5.93
CA GLN A 280 -45.54 -11.06 6.48
C GLN A 280 -44.78 -10.59 7.71
N LYS A 281 -44.41 -11.51 8.63
CA LYS A 281 -43.61 -11.18 9.81
C LYS A 281 -42.24 -10.67 9.41
N MET A 282 -41.57 -11.35 8.48
CA MET A 282 -40.28 -10.94 7.97
C MET A 282 -40.31 -9.54 7.33
N LEU A 283 -41.33 -9.25 6.48
CA LEU A 283 -41.47 -7.93 5.86
C LEU A 283 -41.73 -6.82 6.89
N ARG A 284 -42.46 -7.08 7.95
CA ARG A 284 -42.68 -6.12 9.05
C ARG A 284 -41.36 -5.82 9.78
N GLU A 285 -40.61 -6.85 10.12
CA GLU A 285 -39.26 -6.69 10.75
C GLU A 285 -38.33 -5.88 9.87
N GLU A 286 -38.32 -6.10 8.54
CA GLU A 286 -37.52 -5.33 7.58
C GLU A 286 -37.99 -3.86 7.47
N LEU A 287 -39.32 -3.61 7.51
CA LEU A 287 -39.88 -2.26 7.54
C LEU A 287 -39.50 -1.50 8.81
N ASP A 288 -39.51 -2.15 9.96
CA ASP A 288 -39.04 -1.56 11.22
C ASP A 288 -37.58 -1.19 11.17
N GLN A 289 -36.73 -2.07 10.60
CA GLN A 289 -35.30 -1.77 10.37
C GLN A 289 -35.09 -0.57 9.43
N LEU A 290 -35.92 -0.46 8.37
CA LEU A 290 -35.85 0.68 7.45
C LEU A 290 -36.26 1.99 8.13
N GLN A 291 -37.30 1.95 8.98
CA GLN A 291 -37.69 3.11 9.79
C GLN A 291 -36.57 3.53 10.77
N GLN A 292 -35.88 2.58 11.37
CA GLN A 292 -34.73 2.88 12.23
C GLN A 292 -33.58 3.57 11.45
N LYS A 293 -33.24 3.08 10.25
CA LYS A 293 -32.25 3.70 9.38
C LYS A 293 -32.68 5.10 8.95
N LEU A 294 -33.97 5.34 8.65
CA LEU A 294 -34.47 6.68 8.33
C LEU A 294 -34.37 7.64 9.52
N ARG A 295 -34.48 7.15 10.75
CA ARG A 295 -34.21 7.94 11.97
C ARG A 295 -32.70 8.24 12.11
N GLU A 296 -31.82 7.27 11.79
CA GLU A 296 -30.37 7.45 11.80
C GLU A 296 -29.90 8.54 10.83
N VAL A 297 -30.57 8.71 9.66
CA VAL A 297 -30.25 9.79 8.72
C VAL A 297 -30.28 11.16 9.40
N ARG A 298 -31.23 11.42 10.28
CA ARG A 298 -31.28 12.70 11.02
C ARG A 298 -30.09 12.90 11.96
N GLN A 299 -29.54 11.82 12.51
CA GLN A 299 -28.32 11.90 13.32
C GLN A 299 -27.08 12.14 12.44
N LEU A 300 -27.08 11.59 11.23
CA LEU A 300 -26.00 11.80 10.26
C LEU A 300 -25.95 13.25 9.77
N GLU A 301 -27.08 13.97 9.74
CA GLU A 301 -27.15 15.39 9.37
C GLU A 301 -26.24 16.27 10.25
N LEU A 302 -26.02 15.89 11.51
CA LEU A 302 -25.10 16.59 12.43
C LEU A 302 -23.62 16.55 11.97
N TYR A 303 -23.28 15.63 11.09
CA TYR A 303 -21.92 15.44 10.56
C TYR A 303 -21.81 15.82 9.10
N ALA A 304 -22.91 16.28 8.51
CA ALA A 304 -22.96 16.60 7.10
C ALA A 304 -22.33 17.98 6.80
N GLN A 305 -21.56 18.04 5.74
CA GLN A 305 -21.15 19.27 5.09
C GLN A 305 -21.74 19.27 3.68
N GLU A 306 -22.51 20.29 3.33
CA GLU A 306 -23.20 20.39 2.04
C GLU A 306 -24.03 19.12 1.69
N GLY A 307 -24.70 18.55 2.67
CA GLY A 307 -25.52 17.33 2.51
C GLY A 307 -24.73 16.02 2.34
N LYS A 308 -23.42 16.04 2.50
CA LYS A 308 -22.55 14.86 2.45
C LYS A 308 -21.89 14.59 3.80
N VAL A 309 -21.76 13.34 4.16
CA VAL A 309 -21.03 12.89 5.36
C VAL A 309 -19.73 12.23 4.95
N LEU A 310 -18.60 12.82 5.33
CA LEU A 310 -17.29 12.24 5.15
C LEU A 310 -17.12 11.07 6.16
N MET A 311 -16.94 9.86 5.64
CA MET A 311 -16.89 8.64 6.45
C MET A 311 -15.49 8.05 6.60
N GLY A 312 -14.66 8.20 5.57
CA GLY A 312 -13.33 7.64 5.52
C GLY A 312 -12.51 8.16 4.36
N GLY A 313 -11.25 7.80 4.32
CA GLY A 313 -10.35 8.18 3.23
C GLY A 313 -9.10 7.30 3.20
N GLY A 314 -8.42 7.31 2.07
CA GLY A 314 -7.18 6.58 1.89
C GLY A 314 -6.30 7.14 0.79
N ILE A 315 -5.00 7.01 0.99
CA ILE A 315 -3.98 7.38 0.02
C ILE A 315 -3.43 6.11 -0.62
N PHE A 316 -3.42 6.12 -1.94
CA PHE A 316 -2.90 5.06 -2.79
C PHE A 316 -1.79 5.63 -3.68
N ILE A 317 -0.79 4.80 -3.97
CA ILE A 317 0.29 5.14 -4.90
C ILE A 317 0.31 4.10 -6.02
N CYS A 318 0.36 4.60 -7.25
CA CYS A 318 0.45 3.78 -8.46
C CYS A 318 1.85 3.93 -9.04
N TYR A 319 2.64 2.86 -9.12
CA TYR A 319 3.95 2.89 -9.77
C TYR A 319 4.31 1.52 -10.34
N GLY A 320 4.95 1.53 -11.51
CA GLY A 320 5.28 0.30 -12.21
C GLY A 320 4.03 -0.53 -12.46
N GLN A 321 3.99 -1.72 -11.92
CA GLN A 321 2.88 -2.66 -12.09
C GLN A 321 2.04 -2.88 -10.83
N GLU A 322 2.22 -2.02 -9.82
CA GLU A 322 1.58 -2.16 -8.51
C GLU A 322 0.82 -0.89 -8.10
N MET A 323 -0.29 -1.12 -7.40
CA MET A 323 -0.98 -0.10 -6.63
C MET A 323 -0.83 -0.40 -5.15
N ILE A 324 -0.35 0.57 -4.39
CA ILE A 324 -0.09 0.41 -2.96
C ILE A 324 -1.05 1.29 -2.16
N TYR A 325 -1.78 0.69 -1.22
CA TYR A 325 -2.53 1.43 -0.21
C TYR A 325 -1.59 1.87 0.90
N LEU A 326 -1.20 3.15 0.87
CA LEU A 326 -0.19 3.69 1.78
C LEU A 326 -0.72 3.94 3.18
N ALA A 327 -1.86 4.62 3.27
CA ALA A 327 -2.47 5.01 4.54
C ALA A 327 -3.97 5.21 4.37
N GLY A 328 -4.74 5.04 5.44
CA GLY A 328 -6.14 5.39 5.43
C GLY A 328 -6.89 5.00 6.68
N GLY A 329 -8.11 5.51 6.77
CA GLY A 329 -8.93 5.34 7.95
C GLY A 329 -10.43 5.49 7.70
N THR A 330 -11.17 5.24 8.76
CA THR A 330 -12.61 5.40 8.83
C THR A 330 -12.97 5.90 10.23
N TYR A 331 -13.83 6.88 10.33
CA TYR A 331 -14.37 7.29 11.62
C TYR A 331 -15.07 6.12 12.30
N GLY A 332 -14.78 5.89 13.58
CA GLY A 332 -15.28 4.74 14.35
C GLY A 332 -16.81 4.59 14.29
N ARG A 333 -17.51 5.73 14.34
CA ARG A 333 -18.98 5.81 14.27
C ARG A 333 -19.58 5.32 12.94
N PHE A 334 -18.79 5.31 11.85
CA PHE A 334 -19.27 4.94 10.51
C PHE A 334 -18.76 3.58 10.03
N LEU A 335 -18.12 2.79 10.89
CA LEU A 335 -17.58 1.47 10.53
C LEU A 335 -18.66 0.51 9.99
N HIS A 336 -19.89 0.61 10.50
CA HIS A 336 -21.02 -0.26 10.11
C HIS A 336 -21.56 0.03 8.70
N PHE A 337 -21.15 1.16 8.08
CA PHE A 337 -21.43 1.46 6.67
C PHE A 337 -20.41 0.86 5.71
N HIS A 338 -19.28 0.34 6.22
CA HIS A 338 -18.22 -0.32 5.48
C HIS A 338 -17.49 0.53 4.41
N PRO A 339 -17.21 1.84 4.64
CA PRO A 339 -16.61 2.69 3.61
C PRO A 339 -15.22 2.21 3.16
N ALA A 340 -14.41 1.64 4.06
CA ALA A 340 -13.10 1.08 3.73
C ALA A 340 -13.19 -0.07 2.70
N TYR A 341 -14.21 -0.94 2.81
CA TYR A 341 -14.41 -2.03 1.85
C TYR A 341 -14.81 -1.51 0.47
N ALA A 342 -15.66 -0.48 0.42
CA ALA A 342 -16.01 0.18 -0.85
C ALA A 342 -14.77 0.77 -1.51
N MET A 343 -13.95 1.48 -0.74
CA MET A 343 -12.73 2.15 -1.21
C MET A 343 -11.71 1.13 -1.73
N GLN A 344 -11.42 0.09 -0.97
CA GLN A 344 -10.48 -0.96 -1.38
C GLN A 344 -10.95 -1.65 -2.66
N TRP A 345 -12.23 -2.04 -2.74
CA TRP A 345 -12.79 -2.67 -3.94
C TRP A 345 -12.74 -1.76 -5.17
N HIS A 346 -13.06 -0.48 -5.00
CA HIS A 346 -12.95 0.52 -6.07
C HIS A 346 -11.52 0.60 -6.60
N MET A 347 -10.54 0.67 -5.71
CA MET A 347 -9.14 0.81 -6.10
C MET A 347 -8.57 -0.47 -6.70
N ILE A 348 -8.99 -1.66 -6.25
CA ILE A 348 -8.65 -2.94 -6.88
C ILE A 348 -9.15 -2.98 -8.32
N ARG A 349 -10.39 -2.54 -8.56
CA ARG A 349 -10.95 -2.44 -9.93
C ARG A 349 -10.16 -1.44 -10.76
N ALA A 350 -9.86 -0.25 -10.22
CA ALA A 350 -9.06 0.76 -10.91
C ALA A 350 -7.67 0.23 -11.29
N ALA A 351 -6.99 -0.49 -10.38
CA ALA A 351 -5.72 -1.14 -10.65
C ALA A 351 -5.83 -2.18 -11.78
N LYS A 352 -6.89 -2.99 -11.75
CA LYS A 352 -7.15 -3.99 -12.79
C LYS A 352 -7.38 -3.35 -14.15
N HIS A 353 -8.20 -2.30 -14.23
CA HIS A 353 -8.44 -1.56 -15.48
C HIS A 353 -7.19 -0.85 -16.01
N ALA A 354 -6.30 -0.42 -15.12
CA ALA A 354 -5.01 0.14 -15.49
C ALA A 354 -3.97 -0.92 -15.92
N GLY A 355 -4.32 -2.20 -15.97
CA GLY A 355 -3.42 -3.28 -16.36
C GLY A 355 -2.35 -3.61 -15.32
N MET A 356 -2.50 -3.18 -14.07
CA MET A 356 -1.55 -3.48 -13.01
C MET A 356 -1.58 -4.97 -12.65
N ARG A 357 -0.43 -5.50 -12.23
CA ARG A 357 -0.28 -6.92 -11.85
C ARG A 357 -0.65 -7.18 -10.40
N GLY A 358 -0.49 -6.18 -9.53
CA GLY A 358 -0.72 -6.32 -8.11
C GLY A 358 -1.41 -5.13 -7.47
N CYS A 359 -2.14 -5.39 -6.40
CA CYS A 359 -2.64 -4.37 -5.47
C CYS A 359 -2.20 -4.76 -4.06
N ALA A 360 -1.32 -3.97 -3.46
CA ALA A 360 -0.76 -4.25 -2.16
C ALA A 360 -1.23 -3.21 -1.12
N PRO A 361 -1.93 -3.61 -0.06
CA PRO A 361 -2.04 -2.77 1.13
C PRO A 361 -0.72 -2.81 1.91
N ILE A 362 -0.18 -1.66 2.29
CA ILE A 362 0.82 -1.61 3.34
C ILE A 362 0.09 -1.88 4.66
N ILE A 363 0.23 -3.10 5.17
CA ILE A 363 -0.37 -3.48 6.44
C ILE A 363 0.72 -3.39 7.49
N SER A 364 0.58 -2.44 8.42
CA SER A 364 1.26 -2.57 9.70
C SER A 364 0.69 -3.81 10.41
N THR A 365 1.54 -4.63 10.96
CA THR A 365 1.22 -5.91 11.61
C THR A 365 0.16 -5.84 12.72
N ALA A 366 -0.15 -4.64 13.24
CA ALA A 366 -1.21 -4.43 14.22
C ALA A 366 -2.64 -4.69 13.70
N SER A 367 -2.87 -4.78 12.38
CA SER A 367 -4.19 -5.06 11.80
C SER A 367 -4.31 -6.41 11.08
N ALA A 368 -3.25 -7.22 11.08
CA ALA A 368 -3.21 -8.52 10.39
C ALA A 368 -4.30 -9.50 10.88
N ASP A 369 -4.76 -9.37 12.13
CA ASP A 369 -5.80 -10.25 12.69
C ASP A 369 -7.17 -10.17 12.00
N ARG A 370 -7.48 -9.10 11.27
CA ARG A 370 -8.78 -8.94 10.57
C ARG A 370 -8.72 -9.17 9.06
N LEU A 371 -7.52 -9.18 8.47
CA LEU A 371 -7.32 -9.47 7.04
C LEU A 371 -6.95 -10.94 6.79
N ARG A 372 -7.08 -11.81 7.78
CA ARG A 372 -6.76 -13.24 7.75
C ARG A 372 -7.42 -14.06 6.62
N LYS A 373 -8.17 -13.42 5.73
CA LYS A 373 -8.89 -14.10 4.65
C LYS A 373 -8.61 -13.59 3.24
N ILE A 374 -7.64 -12.69 3.08
CA ILE A 374 -7.12 -12.36 1.75
C ILE A 374 -5.90 -13.26 1.53
N ARG A 375 -6.04 -14.24 0.65
CA ARG A 375 -4.95 -15.13 0.27
C ARG A 375 -3.78 -14.34 -0.29
N MET A 376 -2.65 -14.53 0.30
CA MET A 376 -1.24 -14.31 -0.01
C MET A 376 -0.58 -13.27 0.91
N VAL A 377 0.10 -13.76 1.93
CA VAL A 377 1.12 -13.02 2.65
C VAL A 377 2.44 -13.35 1.96
N MET A 378 2.98 -12.40 1.19
CA MET A 378 4.36 -12.51 0.71
C MET A 378 5.28 -11.86 1.75
N ALA A 379 6.23 -12.64 2.29
CA ALA A 379 7.35 -12.08 3.03
C ALA A 379 8.37 -11.57 2.00
N TYR A 380 8.57 -10.27 1.96
CA TYR A 380 9.71 -9.71 1.24
C TYR A 380 10.98 -9.90 2.08
N LEU A 381 12.15 -9.92 1.40
CA LEU A 381 13.43 -9.77 2.09
C LEU A 381 13.29 -8.55 2.99
N PRO A 382 13.56 -8.69 4.29
CA PRO A 382 13.17 -7.67 5.24
C PRO A 382 13.89 -6.36 4.93
N SER A 383 13.22 -5.29 5.24
CA SER A 383 13.83 -4.02 5.54
C SER A 383 14.70 -4.06 6.83
N SER A 384 15.22 -5.21 7.20
CA SER A 384 16.36 -5.27 8.07
C SER A 384 17.53 -4.78 7.26
N ALA A 385 17.87 -3.53 7.48
CA ALA A 385 18.94 -2.84 6.83
C ALA A 385 20.15 -3.76 6.65
N VAL A 386 20.50 -4.05 5.39
CA VAL A 386 21.76 -4.68 5.10
C VAL A 386 22.78 -3.54 5.09
N PHE A 387 23.54 -3.39 6.16
CA PHE A 387 24.52 -2.34 6.28
C PHE A 387 25.88 -2.81 5.76
N MET A 388 26.47 -2.06 4.86
CA MET A 388 27.87 -2.19 4.52
C MET A 388 28.66 -1.06 5.16
N ARG A 389 29.59 -1.39 6.06
CA ARG A 389 30.55 -0.43 6.60
C ARG A 389 31.64 -0.17 5.56
N MET A 390 31.93 1.09 5.26
CA MET A 390 32.83 1.47 4.18
C MET A 390 34.23 1.86 4.61
N SER A 391 34.52 2.03 5.91
CA SER A 391 35.87 2.35 6.39
C SER A 391 36.34 1.40 7.47
N SER A 392 37.65 1.00 7.37
CA SER A 392 38.30 0.12 8.32
C SER A 392 38.93 0.86 9.53
N ASN A 393 38.93 2.20 9.59
CA ASN A 393 39.82 2.96 10.48
C ASN A 393 39.17 3.97 11.43
N CYS A 394 37.92 3.83 11.83
CA CYS A 394 37.26 4.82 12.71
C CYS A 394 36.49 4.20 13.87
N TRP A 395 37.12 3.38 14.75
CA TRP A 395 36.44 2.79 15.91
C TRP A 395 37.16 3.01 17.24
N GLU A 396 38.07 3.98 17.37
CA GLU A 396 38.69 4.24 18.69
C GLU A 396 38.08 5.42 19.45
N THR A 397 37.01 6.07 18.96
CA THR A 397 36.48 7.27 19.62
C THR A 397 34.93 7.40 19.53
N PHE A 398 34.18 6.33 19.84
CA PHE A 398 32.75 6.49 20.21
C PHE A 398 32.31 5.34 21.13
#